data_c29a2becc7c6cdcd295e7762a0333b7a
#
_entry.id   c29a2becc7c6cdcd295e7762a0333b7a
#
_cell.length_a   1.000
_cell.length_b   1.000
_cell.length_c   1.000
_cell.angle_alpha   90.00
_cell.angle_beta   90.00
_cell.angle_gamma   90.00
#
_symmetry.space_group_name_H-M   'P 1'
#
loop_
_entity.id
_entity.type
_entity.pdbx_description
1 polymer ?
#
loop_
_entity_poly.entity_id
_entity_poly.type
_entity_poly.pdbx_seq_one_letter_code
_entity_poly.pdbx_strand_id
1 'polypeptide(L)'
;MKTLGYYNGKFGPLEEMTVPMNDRACYFGDGVYEATLARNGKIFALKEHLDRFFNSAGLIKIDIPYTKDELAAILYDMLAKMDDKDIFIYWQMTRGTGIRQHQFPEKGTKPNLWIFMKPGKPADSGKRLKLTDMEDTRFLHCNIKTLNLLVNVMAAEKAESLGCGECVFHRGDIVTECAHSNVSIIKDGVFKTHEK
;
A
#
# COMPACT_ATOMS: atom_id res chain seq x y z
N MET A 1 -13.52 -15.42 8.94
CA MET A 1 -12.46 -16.04 8.09
C MET A 1 -11.10 -15.58 8.56
N LYS A 2 -10.05 -16.40 8.45
CA LYS A 2 -8.68 -16.02 8.85
C LYS A 2 -8.04 -15.06 7.84
N THR A 3 -8.23 -15.33 6.55
CA THR A 3 -7.75 -14.49 5.43
C THR A 3 -8.89 -14.29 4.45
N LEU A 4 -8.98 -13.15 3.83
CA LEU A 4 -10.05 -12.83 2.89
C LEU A 4 -9.47 -12.01 1.73
N GLY A 5 -9.74 -12.45 0.50
CA GLY A 5 -9.44 -11.74 -0.73
C GLY A 5 -10.71 -11.25 -1.42
N TYR A 6 -10.57 -10.19 -2.17
CA TYR A 6 -11.62 -9.61 -3.02
C TYR A 6 -11.03 -9.19 -4.36
N TYR A 7 -11.74 -9.47 -5.43
CA TYR A 7 -11.39 -9.01 -6.78
C TYR A 7 -12.67 -8.65 -7.55
N ASN A 8 -12.85 -7.37 -7.86
CA ASN A 8 -13.95 -6.86 -8.70
C ASN A 8 -15.33 -7.43 -8.36
N GLY A 9 -15.73 -7.44 -7.09
CA GLY A 9 -17.03 -7.91 -6.63
C GLY A 9 -17.08 -9.37 -6.19
N LYS A 10 -16.02 -10.16 -6.43
CA LYS A 10 -15.89 -11.54 -5.94
C LYS A 10 -14.99 -11.58 -4.72
N PHE A 11 -15.36 -12.30 -3.69
CA PHE A 11 -14.52 -12.52 -2.50
C PHE A 11 -14.53 -13.99 -2.09
N GLY A 12 -13.47 -14.41 -1.43
CA GLY A 12 -13.23 -15.78 -0.97
C GLY A 12 -11.94 -15.85 -0.14
N PRO A 13 -11.51 -17.05 0.28
CA PRO A 13 -10.21 -17.25 0.89
C PRO A 13 -9.11 -16.65 0.03
N LEU A 14 -8.15 -15.95 0.65
CA LEU A 14 -7.10 -15.24 -0.11
C LEU A 14 -6.33 -16.18 -1.05
N GLU A 15 -6.08 -17.39 -0.59
CA GLU A 15 -5.30 -18.42 -1.30
C GLU A 15 -5.99 -18.94 -2.58
N GLU A 16 -7.30 -18.74 -2.69
CA GLU A 16 -8.11 -19.15 -3.85
C GLU A 16 -8.35 -18.02 -4.84
N MET A 17 -7.96 -16.79 -4.48
CA MET A 17 -8.16 -15.63 -5.34
C MET A 17 -7.15 -15.60 -6.48
N THR A 18 -7.62 -15.22 -7.66
CA THR A 18 -6.78 -15.11 -8.87
C THR A 18 -6.98 -13.77 -9.55
N VAL A 19 -5.92 -13.28 -10.16
CA VAL A 19 -5.94 -12.08 -11.00
C VAL A 19 -5.54 -12.45 -12.43
N PRO A 20 -6.07 -11.78 -13.47
CA PRO A 20 -5.66 -12.03 -14.84
C PRO A 20 -4.16 -11.78 -15.04
N MET A 21 -3.45 -12.69 -15.74
CA MET A 21 -2.03 -12.54 -16.05
C MET A 21 -1.73 -11.28 -16.87
N ASN A 22 -2.69 -10.80 -17.66
CA ASN A 22 -2.61 -9.59 -18.45
C ASN A 22 -3.11 -8.34 -17.73
N ASP A 23 -3.25 -8.37 -16.40
CA ASP A 23 -3.40 -7.15 -15.61
C ASP A 23 -2.15 -6.29 -15.75
N ARG A 24 -2.31 -4.99 -15.96
CA ARG A 24 -1.20 -4.06 -16.18
C ARG A 24 -0.28 -3.93 -14.96
N ALA A 25 -0.76 -4.25 -13.76
CA ALA A 25 0.09 -4.35 -12.58
C ALA A 25 1.15 -5.45 -12.73
N CYS A 26 0.80 -6.59 -13.35
CA CYS A 26 1.76 -7.68 -13.59
C CYS A 26 2.88 -7.30 -14.56
N TYR A 27 2.62 -6.39 -15.50
CA TYR A 27 3.62 -5.95 -16.48
C TYR A 27 4.45 -4.76 -16.00
N PHE A 28 3.81 -3.80 -15.34
CA PHE A 28 4.35 -2.45 -15.16
C PHE A 28 4.25 -1.92 -13.73
N GLY A 29 3.58 -2.63 -12.82
CA GLY A 29 3.18 -2.03 -11.54
C GLY A 29 2.23 -0.83 -11.75
N ASP A 30 1.41 -0.84 -12.82
CA ASP A 30 0.55 0.25 -13.23
C ASP A 30 -0.70 0.31 -12.35
N GLY A 31 -0.53 0.90 -11.17
CA GLY A 31 -1.57 1.01 -10.16
C GLY A 31 -1.11 1.71 -8.90
N VAL A 32 -2.04 1.91 -8.00
CA VAL A 32 -1.87 2.53 -6.69
C VAL A 32 -2.40 1.61 -5.60
N TYR A 33 -1.89 1.77 -4.37
CA TYR A 33 -2.33 0.96 -3.24
C TYR A 33 -2.49 1.75 -1.96
N GLU A 34 -3.13 1.14 -1.00
CA GLU A 34 -3.20 1.57 0.40
C GLU A 34 -3.09 0.40 1.35
N ALA A 35 -2.69 0.69 2.56
CA ALA A 35 -2.68 -0.27 3.65
C ALA A 35 -2.97 0.42 4.97
N THR A 36 -3.78 -0.22 5.81
CA THR A 36 -4.10 0.25 7.15
C THR A 36 -4.41 -0.91 8.08
N LEU A 37 -4.74 -0.60 9.30
CA LEU A 37 -5.17 -1.57 10.32
C LEU A 37 -6.62 -1.29 10.73
N ALA A 38 -7.32 -2.34 11.13
CA ALA A 38 -8.58 -2.21 11.83
C ALA A 38 -8.47 -2.87 13.21
N ARG A 39 -9.17 -2.32 14.19
CA ARG A 39 -9.30 -2.87 15.53
C ARG A 39 -10.75 -2.82 16.01
N ASN A 40 -11.26 -3.94 16.49
CA ASN A 40 -12.64 -4.04 16.98
C ASN A 40 -13.67 -3.49 15.99
N GLY A 41 -13.54 -3.84 14.70
CA GLY A 41 -14.45 -3.41 13.64
C GLY A 41 -14.31 -1.95 13.18
N LYS A 42 -13.29 -1.21 13.64
CA LYS A 42 -13.02 0.16 13.21
C LYS A 42 -11.73 0.23 12.39
N ILE A 43 -11.82 0.75 11.18
CA ILE A 43 -10.65 0.97 10.30
C ILE A 43 -9.97 2.28 10.73
N PHE A 44 -8.67 2.23 10.96
CA PHE A 44 -7.88 3.38 11.37
C PHE A 44 -7.72 4.37 10.21
N ALA A 45 -7.98 5.66 10.48
CA ALA A 45 -7.79 6.80 9.56
C ALA A 45 -8.35 6.53 8.13
N LEU A 46 -9.51 5.84 8.02
CA LEU A 46 -10.06 5.41 6.72
C LEU A 46 -10.25 6.57 5.75
N LYS A 47 -10.74 7.72 6.24
CA LYS A 47 -10.95 8.91 5.39
C LYS A 47 -9.65 9.38 4.76
N GLU A 48 -8.59 9.52 5.54
CA GLU A 48 -7.28 9.98 5.10
C GLU A 48 -6.64 9.00 4.12
N HIS A 49 -6.79 7.70 4.36
CA HIS A 49 -6.34 6.65 3.43
C HIS A 49 -7.11 6.69 2.11
N LEU A 50 -8.43 6.86 2.13
CA LEU A 50 -9.22 7.01 0.92
C LEU A 50 -8.87 8.29 0.17
N ASP A 51 -8.71 9.42 0.87
CA ASP A 51 -8.31 10.68 0.26
C ASP A 51 -6.98 10.53 -0.48
N ARG A 52 -5.97 9.89 0.13
CA ARG A 52 -4.67 9.64 -0.49
C ARG A 52 -4.76 8.66 -1.66
N PHE A 53 -5.56 7.60 -1.54
CA PHE A 53 -5.76 6.61 -2.60
C PHE A 53 -6.34 7.24 -3.86
N PHE A 54 -7.41 8.01 -3.73
CA PHE A 54 -8.03 8.71 -4.85
C PHE A 54 -7.11 9.78 -5.44
N ASN A 55 -6.38 10.52 -4.61
CA ASN A 55 -5.38 11.48 -5.08
C ASN A 55 -4.26 10.79 -5.88
N SER A 56 -3.69 9.70 -5.35
CA SER A 56 -2.64 8.92 -6.03
C SER A 56 -3.12 8.37 -7.38
N ALA A 57 -4.35 7.82 -7.44
CA ALA A 57 -4.95 7.35 -8.69
C ALA A 57 -5.13 8.48 -9.71
N GLY A 58 -5.62 9.65 -9.27
CA GLY A 58 -5.79 10.83 -10.13
C GLY A 58 -4.46 11.33 -10.71
N LEU A 59 -3.38 11.33 -9.93
CA LEU A 59 -2.04 11.75 -10.39
C LEU A 59 -1.49 10.87 -11.53
N ILE A 60 -1.86 9.59 -11.57
CA ILE A 60 -1.51 8.69 -12.69
C ILE A 60 -2.67 8.43 -13.65
N LYS A 61 -3.74 9.22 -13.55
CA LYS A 61 -4.91 9.18 -14.45
C LYS A 61 -5.60 7.81 -14.48
N ILE A 62 -5.80 7.21 -13.31
CA ILE A 62 -6.69 6.05 -13.13
C ILE A 62 -8.03 6.58 -12.60
N ASP A 63 -9.09 6.43 -13.39
CA ASP A 63 -10.44 6.80 -12.99
C ASP A 63 -11.04 5.69 -12.13
N ILE A 64 -11.11 5.91 -10.81
CA ILE A 64 -11.68 4.92 -9.87
C ILE A 64 -13.21 4.86 -10.08
N PRO A 65 -13.78 3.69 -10.42
CA PRO A 65 -15.20 3.56 -10.73
C PRO A 65 -16.08 3.43 -9.45
N TYR A 66 -15.62 3.97 -8.36
CA TYR A 66 -16.29 3.98 -7.05
C TYR A 66 -16.20 5.35 -6.43
N THR A 67 -17.20 5.73 -5.66
CA THR A 67 -17.11 6.82 -4.70
C THR A 67 -16.29 6.35 -3.47
N LYS A 68 -15.82 7.29 -2.65
CA LYS A 68 -15.13 6.96 -1.39
C LYS A 68 -16.05 6.18 -0.44
N ASP A 69 -17.33 6.52 -0.40
CA ASP A 69 -18.32 5.86 0.46
C ASP A 69 -18.59 4.42 -0.01
N GLU A 70 -18.68 4.18 -1.33
CA GLU A 70 -18.84 2.83 -1.87
C GLU A 70 -17.61 1.95 -1.57
N LEU A 71 -16.40 2.49 -1.72
CA LEU A 71 -15.18 1.75 -1.37
C LEU A 71 -15.10 1.50 0.13
N ALA A 72 -15.48 2.47 0.97
CA ALA A 72 -15.57 2.29 2.42
C ALA A 72 -16.56 1.19 2.79
N ALA A 73 -17.72 1.15 2.15
CA ALA A 73 -18.74 0.10 2.37
C ALA A 73 -18.19 -1.28 2.04
N ILE A 74 -17.49 -1.44 0.89
CA ILE A 74 -16.84 -2.70 0.53
C ILE A 74 -15.82 -3.14 1.60
N LEU A 75 -14.97 -2.21 2.09
CA LEU A 75 -13.99 -2.49 3.13
C LEU A 75 -14.64 -2.93 4.44
N TYR A 76 -15.73 -2.28 4.86
CA TYR A 76 -16.45 -2.66 6.08
C TYR A 76 -17.21 -3.99 5.92
N ASP A 77 -17.80 -4.26 4.76
CA ASP A 77 -18.46 -5.54 4.47
C ASP A 77 -17.47 -6.72 4.52
N MET A 78 -16.25 -6.50 4.04
CA MET A 78 -15.18 -7.50 4.16
C MET A 78 -14.71 -7.64 5.60
N LEU A 79 -14.48 -6.54 6.32
CA LEU A 79 -14.04 -6.54 7.71
C LEU A 79 -15.03 -7.29 8.61
N ALA A 80 -16.33 -7.16 8.38
CA ALA A 80 -17.37 -7.86 9.13
C ALA A 80 -17.32 -9.40 8.98
N LYS A 81 -16.60 -9.92 7.97
CA LYS A 81 -16.43 -11.37 7.73
C LYS A 81 -15.14 -11.92 8.36
N MET A 82 -14.33 -11.06 8.96
CA MET A 82 -13.09 -11.46 9.63
C MET A 82 -13.36 -11.87 11.08
N ASP A 83 -12.67 -12.93 11.53
CA ASP A 83 -12.87 -13.48 12.88
C ASP A 83 -11.99 -12.80 13.95
N ASP A 84 -10.91 -12.14 13.55
CA ASP A 84 -9.97 -11.49 14.47
C ASP A 84 -10.36 -10.04 14.75
N LYS A 85 -9.96 -9.53 15.90
CA LYS A 85 -10.19 -8.13 16.29
C LYS A 85 -9.17 -7.14 15.71
N ASP A 86 -7.96 -7.60 15.41
CA ASP A 86 -6.88 -6.81 14.85
C ASP A 86 -6.61 -7.32 13.42
N ILE A 87 -6.94 -6.51 12.43
CA ILE A 87 -6.90 -6.87 11.01
C ILE A 87 -5.99 -5.91 10.25
N PHE A 88 -5.05 -6.46 9.48
CA PHE A 88 -4.35 -5.74 8.43
C PHE A 88 -5.20 -5.73 7.16
N ILE A 89 -5.38 -4.56 6.58
CA ILE A 89 -6.17 -4.32 5.38
C ILE A 89 -5.26 -3.72 4.32
N TYR A 90 -5.24 -4.32 3.14
CA TYR A 90 -4.57 -3.82 1.95
C TYR A 90 -5.55 -3.74 0.80
N TRP A 91 -5.50 -2.69 0.01
CA TRP A 91 -6.21 -2.62 -1.27
C TRP A 91 -5.38 -1.91 -2.33
N GLN A 92 -5.64 -2.26 -3.57
CA GLN A 92 -5.04 -1.61 -4.72
C GLN A 92 -6.03 -1.46 -5.87
N MET A 93 -5.77 -0.50 -6.74
CA MET A 93 -6.43 -0.32 -8.02
C MET A 93 -5.37 -0.35 -9.11
N THR A 94 -5.56 -1.22 -10.11
CA THR A 94 -4.74 -1.24 -11.31
C THR A 94 -5.45 -0.52 -12.44
N ARG A 95 -4.72 -0.10 -13.49
CA ARG A 95 -5.35 0.51 -14.67
C ARG A 95 -6.21 -0.47 -15.48
N GLY A 96 -6.27 -1.74 -15.10
CA GLY A 96 -7.05 -2.77 -15.76
C GLY A 96 -6.21 -3.77 -16.53
N THR A 97 -6.90 -4.60 -17.33
CA THR A 97 -6.31 -5.66 -18.14
C THR A 97 -6.15 -5.24 -19.60
N GLY A 98 -5.12 -5.72 -20.26
CA GLY A 98 -4.91 -5.46 -21.69
C GLY A 98 -3.66 -6.11 -22.24
N ILE A 99 -3.40 -5.94 -23.52
CA ILE A 99 -2.14 -6.34 -24.15
C ILE A 99 -0.97 -5.53 -23.57
N ARG A 100 0.22 -6.14 -23.52
CA ARG A 100 1.42 -5.48 -23.01
C ARG A 100 1.91 -4.41 -23.98
N GLN A 101 1.54 -3.16 -23.72
CA GLN A 101 2.03 -1.96 -24.43
C GLN A 101 2.14 -0.81 -23.42
N HIS A 102 3.10 0.13 -23.65
CA HIS A 102 3.34 1.24 -22.70
C HIS A 102 2.23 2.29 -22.73
N GLN A 103 1.56 2.46 -23.85
CA GLN A 103 0.41 3.36 -23.97
C GLN A 103 -0.71 2.92 -23.01
N PHE A 104 -1.56 3.84 -22.62
CA PHE A 104 -2.77 3.50 -21.88
C PHE A 104 -3.61 2.51 -22.68
N PRO A 105 -4.36 1.64 -22.02
CA PRO A 105 -5.23 0.70 -22.71
C PRO A 105 -6.35 1.43 -23.46
N GLU A 106 -7.10 0.70 -24.26
CA GLU A 106 -8.24 1.25 -25.00
C GLU A 106 -9.21 2.00 -24.09
N LYS A 107 -9.81 3.07 -24.65
CA LYS A 107 -10.80 3.86 -23.92
C LYS A 107 -11.96 2.98 -23.46
N GLY A 108 -12.28 3.07 -22.17
CA GLY A 108 -13.33 2.25 -21.54
C GLY A 108 -12.81 0.99 -20.84
N THR A 109 -11.51 0.70 -20.90
CA THR A 109 -10.91 -0.33 -20.05
C THR A 109 -11.19 0.00 -18.58
N LYS A 110 -11.79 -0.97 -17.87
CA LYS A 110 -12.14 -0.81 -16.45
C LYS A 110 -10.92 -1.08 -15.57
N PRO A 111 -10.63 -0.21 -14.60
CA PRO A 111 -9.67 -0.50 -13.54
C PRO A 111 -10.07 -1.74 -12.73
N ASN A 112 -9.08 -2.44 -12.18
CA ASN A 112 -9.32 -3.60 -11.33
C ASN A 112 -9.04 -3.26 -9.87
N LEU A 113 -10.04 -3.46 -9.02
CA LEU A 113 -9.92 -3.36 -7.56
C LEU A 113 -9.68 -4.74 -6.98
N TRP A 114 -8.60 -4.91 -6.21
CA TRP A 114 -8.49 -6.04 -5.32
C TRP A 114 -8.06 -5.64 -3.92
N ILE A 115 -8.54 -6.41 -2.96
CA ILE A 115 -8.35 -6.16 -1.54
C ILE A 115 -7.95 -7.48 -0.89
N PHE A 116 -7.10 -7.43 0.12
CA PHE A 116 -6.98 -8.55 1.04
C PHE A 116 -6.98 -8.11 2.50
N MET A 117 -7.46 -9.01 3.34
CA MET A 117 -7.47 -8.84 4.79
C MET A 117 -6.87 -10.07 5.46
N LYS A 118 -6.08 -9.85 6.49
CA LYS A 118 -5.49 -10.90 7.33
C LYS A 118 -5.36 -10.40 8.76
N PRO A 119 -5.22 -11.30 9.76
CA PRO A 119 -4.84 -10.90 11.11
C PRO A 119 -3.56 -10.06 11.08
N GLY A 120 -3.54 -8.96 11.82
CA GLY A 120 -2.39 -8.05 11.85
C GLY A 120 -2.47 -7.10 13.03
N LYS A 121 -1.48 -7.19 13.93
CA LYS A 121 -1.40 -6.33 15.10
C LYS A 121 -0.65 -5.05 14.78
N PRO A 122 -1.00 -3.92 15.41
CA PRO A 122 -0.15 -2.72 15.38
C PRO A 122 1.27 -3.05 15.87
N ALA A 123 2.24 -2.38 15.29
CA ALA A 123 3.62 -2.46 15.77
C ALA A 123 3.70 -1.99 17.24
N ASP A 124 4.57 -2.61 18.00
CA ASP A 124 4.89 -2.18 19.35
C ASP A 124 5.73 -0.89 19.27
N SER A 125 5.11 0.24 19.62
CA SER A 125 5.77 1.55 19.61
C SER A 125 6.90 1.70 20.64
N GLY A 126 6.96 0.81 21.64
CA GLY A 126 8.05 0.76 22.63
C GLY A 126 9.27 -0.03 22.16
N LYS A 127 9.16 -0.79 21.09
CA LYS A 127 10.25 -1.64 20.60
C LYS A 127 11.35 -0.79 19.96
N ARG A 128 12.58 -0.92 20.48
CA ARG A 128 13.76 -0.35 19.81
C ARG A 128 14.18 -1.22 18.64
N LEU A 129 14.47 -0.58 17.51
CA LEU A 129 14.91 -1.25 16.29
C LEU A 129 16.36 -0.86 16.02
N LYS A 130 17.17 -1.82 15.58
CA LYS A 130 18.42 -1.56 14.88
C LYS A 130 18.06 -1.16 13.45
N LEU A 131 18.67 -0.11 12.94
CA LEU A 131 18.45 0.40 11.59
C LEU A 131 19.70 0.19 10.73
N THR A 132 19.51 0.05 9.43
CA THR A 132 20.54 0.24 8.40
C THR A 132 20.08 1.37 7.48
N ASP A 133 20.98 1.83 6.61
CA ASP A 133 20.68 2.88 5.63
C ASP A 133 20.95 2.40 4.21
N MET A 134 20.38 3.07 3.23
CA MET A 134 20.63 2.85 1.81
C MET A 134 20.37 4.14 1.04
N GLU A 135 21.14 4.37 -0.04
CA GLU A 135 20.85 5.46 -0.96
C GLU A 135 19.47 5.30 -1.59
N ASP A 136 18.69 6.36 -1.59
CA ASP A 136 17.34 6.40 -2.18
C ASP A 136 17.42 6.51 -3.70
N THR A 137 17.40 5.38 -4.36
CA THR A 137 17.37 5.27 -5.82
C THR A 137 15.95 5.14 -6.40
N ARG A 138 14.91 5.36 -5.58
CA ARG A 138 13.53 5.38 -6.07
C ARG A 138 13.33 6.54 -7.04
N PHE A 139 12.35 6.38 -7.96
CA PHE A 139 11.97 7.46 -8.88
C PHE A 139 11.35 8.67 -8.13
N LEU A 140 11.29 9.84 -8.78
CA LEU A 140 10.95 11.11 -8.11
C LEU A 140 9.46 11.30 -7.80
N HIS A 141 8.60 10.36 -8.15
CA HIS A 141 7.16 10.40 -7.89
C HIS A 141 6.75 9.69 -6.59
N CYS A 142 7.55 9.79 -5.54
CA CYS A 142 7.27 9.14 -4.24
C CYS A 142 6.05 9.71 -3.50
N ASN A 143 5.54 10.87 -3.94
CA ASN A 143 4.25 11.42 -3.51
C ASN A 143 3.04 10.60 -4.01
N ILE A 144 3.23 9.68 -4.95
CA ILE A 144 2.20 8.77 -5.45
C ILE A 144 2.41 7.40 -4.80
N LYS A 145 1.40 6.88 -4.15
CA LYS A 145 1.47 5.55 -3.52
C LYS A 145 1.30 4.43 -4.55
N THR A 146 2.32 4.26 -5.41
CA THR A 146 2.31 3.34 -6.56
C THR A 146 2.68 1.91 -6.17
N LEU A 147 2.40 0.95 -7.06
CA LEU A 147 2.80 -0.46 -6.93
C LEU A 147 4.30 -0.71 -7.23
N ASN A 148 5.06 0.32 -7.61
CA ASN A 148 6.47 0.20 -8.00
C ASN A 148 7.38 0.22 -6.78
N LEU A 149 7.46 -0.88 -6.05
CA LEU A 149 8.11 -1.00 -4.75
C LEU A 149 9.42 -1.81 -4.78
N LEU A 150 10.02 -2.04 -5.95
CA LEU A 150 11.21 -2.90 -6.07
C LEU A 150 12.36 -2.43 -5.16
N VAL A 151 12.65 -1.12 -5.13
CA VAL A 151 13.72 -0.56 -4.29
C VAL A 151 13.39 -0.71 -2.80
N ASN A 152 12.11 -0.55 -2.43
CA ASN A 152 11.65 -0.78 -1.05
C ASN A 152 11.80 -2.25 -0.63
N VAL A 153 11.51 -3.20 -1.52
CA VAL A 153 11.70 -4.63 -1.28
C VAL A 153 13.18 -4.95 -1.07
N MET A 154 14.08 -4.43 -1.92
CA MET A 154 15.52 -4.62 -1.79
C MET A 154 16.07 -4.01 -0.49
N ALA A 155 15.54 -2.86 -0.07
CA ALA A 155 15.94 -2.22 1.18
C ALA A 155 15.47 -3.02 2.42
N ALA A 156 14.26 -3.55 2.38
CA ALA A 156 13.74 -4.41 3.44
C ALA A 156 14.57 -5.70 3.56
N GLU A 157 14.91 -6.33 2.44
CA GLU A 157 15.78 -7.52 2.41
C GLU A 157 17.18 -7.20 2.96
N LYS A 158 17.78 -6.04 2.61
CA LYS A 158 19.04 -5.59 3.19
C LYS A 158 18.95 -5.47 4.71
N ALA A 159 17.87 -4.86 5.22
CA ALA A 159 17.67 -4.74 6.66
C ALA A 159 17.59 -6.11 7.34
N GLU A 160 16.79 -7.03 6.81
CA GLU A 160 16.62 -8.40 7.30
C GLU A 160 17.97 -9.13 7.36
N SER A 161 18.72 -9.14 6.25
CA SER A 161 20.02 -9.82 6.15
C SER A 161 21.09 -9.31 7.15
N LEU A 162 20.96 -8.06 7.60
CA LEU A 162 21.83 -7.44 8.60
C LEU A 162 21.28 -7.52 10.03
N GLY A 163 20.16 -8.21 10.26
CA GLY A 163 19.49 -8.27 11.55
C GLY A 163 18.96 -6.91 12.02
N CYS A 164 18.62 -6.02 11.08
CA CYS A 164 18.02 -4.73 11.33
C CYS A 164 16.49 -4.81 11.18
N GLY A 165 15.77 -3.97 11.90
CA GLY A 165 14.31 -3.94 11.83
C GLY A 165 13.76 -3.03 10.73
N GLU A 166 14.60 -2.14 10.17
CA GLU A 166 14.20 -1.22 9.10
C GLU A 166 15.42 -0.66 8.37
N CYS A 167 15.21 -0.21 7.12
CA CYS A 167 16.20 0.50 6.31
C CYS A 167 15.76 1.95 6.08
N VAL A 168 16.66 2.88 6.38
CA VAL A 168 16.45 4.32 6.18
C VAL A 168 17.03 4.72 4.82
N PHE A 169 16.26 5.40 4.01
CA PHE A 169 16.70 5.96 2.74
C PHE A 169 17.28 7.35 2.91
N HIS A 170 18.35 7.65 2.15
CA HIS A 170 18.95 8.98 2.08
C HIS A 170 19.34 9.35 0.64
N ARG A 171 19.40 10.64 0.33
CA ARG A 171 19.98 11.21 -0.89
C ARG A 171 21.10 12.16 -0.49
N GLY A 172 22.34 11.73 -0.64
CA GLY A 172 23.46 12.41 -0.01
C GLY A 172 23.27 12.48 1.50
N ASP A 173 23.31 13.68 2.07
CA ASP A 173 23.17 13.91 3.52
C ASP A 173 21.72 14.09 3.99
N ILE A 174 20.73 13.93 3.10
CA ILE A 174 19.31 14.14 3.41
C ILE A 174 18.61 12.80 3.57
N VAL A 175 18.09 12.54 4.77
CA VAL A 175 17.18 11.41 5.02
C VAL A 175 15.84 11.68 4.36
N THR A 176 15.34 10.72 3.58
CA THR A 176 14.09 10.86 2.85
C THR A 176 12.94 10.09 3.49
N GLU A 177 13.10 8.80 3.72
CA GLU A 177 12.04 7.92 4.25
C GLU A 177 12.63 6.60 4.75
N CYS A 178 11.80 5.66 5.20
CA CYS A 178 12.17 4.27 5.42
C CYS A 178 11.63 3.35 4.32
N ALA A 179 12.09 2.09 4.29
CA ALA A 179 11.68 1.12 3.27
C ALA A 179 10.17 0.85 3.27
N HIS A 180 9.54 0.78 4.45
CA HIS A 180 8.10 0.51 4.58
C HIS A 180 7.42 1.28 5.71
N SER A 181 8.13 2.22 6.35
CA SER A 181 7.64 3.07 7.43
C SER A 181 8.09 4.52 7.26
N ASN A 182 7.53 5.43 8.05
CA ASN A 182 7.98 6.82 8.08
C ASN A 182 9.20 6.98 8.98
N VAL A 183 10.07 7.94 8.68
CA VAL A 183 11.16 8.38 9.54
C VAL A 183 10.83 9.73 10.18
N SER A 184 11.14 9.83 11.46
CA SER A 184 11.00 11.07 12.21
C SER A 184 12.12 11.18 13.23
N ILE A 185 12.50 12.41 13.58
CA ILE A 185 13.52 12.67 14.61
C ILE A 185 12.94 13.64 15.65
N ILE A 186 13.46 13.54 16.87
CA ILE A 186 13.29 14.56 17.91
C ILE A 186 14.63 15.26 18.05
N LYS A 187 14.65 16.57 17.77
CA LYS A 187 15.84 17.40 17.92
C LYS A 187 15.45 18.65 18.69
N ASP A 188 16.15 18.92 19.78
CA ASP A 188 15.93 20.08 20.67
C ASP A 188 14.46 20.19 21.16
N GLY A 189 13.85 19.03 21.46
CA GLY A 189 12.44 18.93 21.88
C GLY A 189 11.40 19.08 20.75
N VAL A 190 11.84 19.25 19.51
CA VAL A 190 10.97 19.39 18.33
C VAL A 190 10.89 18.08 17.56
N PHE A 191 9.68 17.61 17.31
CA PHE A 191 9.42 16.46 16.41
C PHE A 191 9.50 16.93 14.96
N LYS A 192 10.36 16.29 14.17
CA LYS A 192 10.58 16.60 12.76
C LYS A 192 10.39 15.36 11.92
N THR A 193 9.69 15.49 10.81
CA THR A 193 9.51 14.46 9.79
C THR A 193 9.56 15.12 8.41
N HIS A 194 9.65 14.31 7.35
CA HIS A 194 9.59 14.79 5.98
C HIS A 194 8.23 15.47 5.70
N GLU A 195 8.21 16.52 4.90
CA GLU A 195 6.98 17.12 4.38
C GLU A 195 6.22 16.11 3.50
N LYS A 196 4.88 16.20 3.52
CA LYS A 196 4.00 15.31 2.75
C LYS A 196 3.86 15.77 1.30
#